data_26057c260070dd5da2919aedddf11084
#
_entry.id   26057c260070dd5da2919aedddf11084
#
_cell.length_a   1.000
_cell.length_b   1.000
_cell.length_c   1.000
_cell.angle_alpha   90.00
_cell.angle_beta   90.00
_cell.angle_gamma   90.00
#
_symmetry.space_group_name_H-M   'P 1'
#
loop_
_entity.id
_entity.type
_entity.pdbx_description
1 polymer ?
#
loop_
_entity_poly.entity_id
_entity_poly.type
_entity_poly.pdbx_seq_one_letter_code
_entity_poly.pdbx_strand_id
1 'polypeptide(L)'
;HAHFGTNSTEVVMLAQALDEAVDFAKLDPADYAAEWKWDGIRVQAVNEGGLRRLYTRNGDDISRTFPDVLEALEFDGAIDGELLVMRDGALASFADLQQRLNRKSVDAKLLMNFPAAIRAYDLLSEAGEDTRVLPFGERRVRLEAFVGRLKTGRIDLSPMQPFTTWADVAELRGDPPPGDAQIAEGLMLKRWDSIYEAGRPKGPWFKWKRDPFLIDAVLMYAQRGHGKRSSFYSDYTVGVWTEAVDGARMLTPVGKAYFGFTDEELKQ
;
A
#
# COMPACT_ATOMS: atom_id res chain seq x y z
N HIS A 1 1.64 1.26 -30.12
CA HIS A 1 0.83 2.07 -29.21
C HIS A 1 0.15 1.10 -28.24
N ALA A 2 0.76 0.89 -27.06
CA ALA A 2 0.09 0.22 -25.97
C ALA A 2 -0.86 1.24 -25.35
N HIS A 3 -2.10 1.26 -25.83
CA HIS A 3 -3.16 1.94 -25.11
C HIS A 3 -3.36 1.22 -23.78
N PHE A 4 -3.45 1.94 -22.66
CA PHE A 4 -4.12 1.47 -21.45
C PHE A 4 -5.61 1.32 -21.81
N GLY A 5 -5.87 0.46 -22.78
CA GLY A 5 -7.18 0.29 -23.38
C GLY A 5 -8.08 -0.47 -22.44
N THR A 6 -9.30 -0.10 -22.46
CA THR A 6 -10.54 -0.47 -21.77
C THR A 6 -10.74 -1.95 -21.37
N ASN A 7 -9.75 -2.84 -21.54
CA ASN A 7 -9.82 -4.27 -21.23
C ASN A 7 -8.48 -4.94 -20.83
N SER A 8 -7.39 -4.22 -20.62
CA SER A 8 -6.17 -4.84 -20.14
C SER A 8 -6.00 -4.55 -18.64
N THR A 9 -6.27 -5.54 -17.82
CA THR A 9 -5.71 -5.66 -16.48
C THR A 9 -4.18 -5.71 -16.64
N GLU A 10 -3.54 -4.55 -16.74
CA GLU A 10 -2.09 -4.54 -16.81
C GLU A 10 -1.54 -5.02 -15.48
N VAL A 11 -0.85 -6.14 -15.53
CA VAL A 11 -0.25 -6.75 -14.35
C VAL A 11 0.78 -5.78 -13.80
N VAL A 12 0.56 -5.28 -12.59
CA VAL A 12 1.48 -4.38 -11.91
C VAL A 12 2.81 -5.06 -11.61
N MET A 13 3.90 -4.29 -11.58
CA MET A 13 5.19 -4.77 -11.07
C MET A 13 5.12 -4.97 -9.56
N LEU A 14 5.57 -6.13 -9.07
CA LEU A 14 5.50 -6.53 -7.67
C LEU A 14 6.89 -6.68 -7.08
N ALA A 15 7.05 -6.21 -5.85
CA ALA A 15 8.28 -6.36 -5.09
C ALA A 15 8.39 -7.74 -4.45
N GLN A 16 9.63 -8.24 -4.34
CA GLN A 16 10.00 -9.39 -3.52
C GLN A 16 10.02 -9.00 -2.03
N ALA A 17 9.85 -9.98 -1.14
CA ALA A 17 10.22 -9.77 0.26
C ALA A 17 11.76 -9.73 0.37
N LEU A 18 12.29 -8.79 1.13
CA LEU A 18 13.71 -8.71 1.44
C LEU A 18 14.05 -9.73 2.53
N ASP A 19 15.12 -10.47 2.34
CA ASP A 19 15.78 -11.29 3.36
C ASP A 19 17.08 -10.59 3.75
N GLU A 20 17.12 -9.98 4.94
CA GLU A 20 18.26 -9.20 5.43
C GLU A 20 19.57 -9.99 5.43
N ALA A 21 19.50 -11.26 5.86
CA ALA A 21 20.69 -12.11 6.01
C ALA A 21 21.28 -12.52 4.66
N VAL A 22 20.44 -12.61 3.64
CA VAL A 22 20.83 -13.10 2.32
C VAL A 22 21.05 -11.98 1.32
N ASP A 23 20.13 -11.02 1.29
CA ASP A 23 20.10 -10.02 0.22
C ASP A 23 21.13 -8.92 0.47
N PHE A 24 21.27 -8.39 1.67
CA PHE A 24 22.24 -7.32 1.95
C PHE A 24 23.70 -7.71 1.74
N ALA A 25 24.01 -9.00 1.82
CA ALA A 25 25.35 -9.49 1.48
C ALA A 25 25.66 -9.44 -0.02
N LYS A 26 24.64 -9.29 -0.89
CA LYS A 26 24.75 -9.39 -2.34
C LYS A 26 24.42 -8.10 -3.07
N LEU A 27 23.67 -7.21 -2.41
CA LEU A 27 23.16 -5.99 -3.00
C LEU A 27 24.04 -4.79 -2.61
N ASP A 28 24.32 -3.92 -3.58
CA ASP A 28 25.00 -2.65 -3.31
C ASP A 28 23.93 -1.58 -2.96
N PRO A 29 24.01 -0.90 -1.80
CA PRO A 29 23.08 0.16 -1.46
C PRO A 29 23.05 1.30 -2.46
N ALA A 30 24.16 1.57 -3.15
CA ALA A 30 24.24 2.62 -4.17
C ALA A 30 23.35 2.35 -5.41
N ASP A 31 23.00 1.10 -5.66
CA ASP A 31 22.15 0.71 -6.79
C ASP A 31 20.65 0.94 -6.51
N TYR A 32 20.28 1.24 -5.28
CA TYR A 32 18.87 1.27 -4.86
C TYR A 32 18.43 2.63 -4.35
N ALA A 33 17.16 2.89 -4.57
CA ALA A 33 16.39 3.97 -3.95
C ALA A 33 15.55 3.39 -2.80
N ALA A 34 15.29 4.18 -1.76
CA ALA A 34 14.37 3.82 -0.69
C ALA A 34 13.18 4.78 -0.65
N GLU A 35 11.98 4.22 -0.50
CA GLU A 35 10.72 4.93 -0.28
C GLU A 35 9.96 4.27 0.86
N TRP A 36 9.05 5.01 1.50
CA TRP A 36 8.14 4.40 2.46
C TRP A 36 7.18 3.43 1.79
N LYS A 37 6.95 2.29 2.41
CA LYS A 37 5.87 1.38 2.03
C LYS A 37 4.60 1.82 2.75
N TRP A 38 3.79 2.59 2.05
CA TRP A 38 2.54 3.12 2.57
C TRP A 38 1.51 2.01 2.81
N ASP A 39 0.68 2.19 3.84
CA ASP A 39 -0.43 1.28 4.17
C ASP A 39 -1.74 1.83 3.60
N GLY A 40 -2.03 1.48 2.36
CA GLY A 40 -3.19 1.93 1.62
C GLY A 40 -3.64 0.90 0.58
N ILE A 41 -4.16 1.40 -0.54
CA ILE A 41 -4.51 0.58 -1.69
C ILE A 41 -3.68 1.04 -2.88
N ARG A 42 -2.84 0.15 -3.39
CA ARG A 42 -2.15 0.42 -4.64
C ARG A 42 -3.13 0.60 -5.77
N VAL A 43 -2.99 1.71 -6.48
CA VAL A 43 -3.81 2.04 -7.64
C VAL A 43 -2.96 2.47 -8.82
N GLN A 44 -3.44 2.12 -10.01
CA GLN A 44 -3.06 2.79 -11.25
C GLN A 44 -4.14 3.83 -11.55
N ALA A 45 -3.74 5.11 -11.51
CA ALA A 45 -4.61 6.23 -11.84
C ALA A 45 -4.33 6.65 -13.28
N VAL A 46 -5.34 6.56 -14.11
CA VAL A 46 -5.23 6.74 -15.56
C VAL A 46 -6.16 7.85 -16.01
N ASN A 47 -5.67 8.75 -16.85
CA ASN A 47 -6.46 9.62 -17.67
C ASN A 47 -5.88 9.63 -19.08
N GLU A 48 -6.53 8.96 -20.01
CA GLU A 48 -6.15 8.91 -21.42
C GLU A 48 -7.34 9.26 -22.29
N GLY A 49 -7.15 10.23 -23.18
CA GLY A 49 -8.24 10.72 -24.04
C GLY A 49 -9.45 11.26 -23.26
N GLY A 50 -9.25 11.75 -22.04
CA GLY A 50 -10.31 12.26 -21.16
C GLY A 50 -11.05 11.17 -20.37
N LEU A 51 -10.68 9.89 -20.53
CA LEU A 51 -11.25 8.79 -19.76
C LEU A 51 -10.45 8.60 -18.47
N ARG A 52 -11.03 8.97 -17.34
CA ARG A 52 -10.42 8.88 -16.01
C ARG A 52 -10.83 7.59 -15.32
N ARG A 53 -9.84 6.83 -14.80
CA ARG A 53 -10.05 5.54 -14.12
C ARG A 53 -9.07 5.34 -12.98
N LEU A 54 -9.51 4.56 -11.99
CA LEU A 54 -8.68 4.03 -10.91
C LEU A 54 -8.78 2.52 -10.90
N TYR A 55 -7.68 1.84 -11.13
CA TYR A 55 -7.59 0.39 -11.10
C TYR A 55 -6.81 -0.08 -9.88
N THR A 56 -7.33 -1.07 -9.17
CA THR A 56 -6.58 -1.72 -8.07
C THR A 56 -5.44 -2.57 -8.63
N ARG A 57 -4.58 -3.06 -7.74
CA ARG A 57 -3.53 -4.03 -8.06
C ARG A 57 -4.03 -5.25 -8.85
N ASN A 58 -5.27 -5.67 -8.64
CA ASN A 58 -5.86 -6.82 -9.31
C ASN A 58 -6.61 -6.44 -10.62
N GLY A 59 -6.61 -5.16 -10.97
CA GLY A 59 -7.30 -4.64 -12.15
C GLY A 59 -8.78 -4.30 -11.94
N ASP A 60 -9.26 -4.33 -10.71
CA ASP A 60 -10.63 -3.94 -10.41
C ASP A 60 -10.80 -2.42 -10.56
N ASP A 61 -11.83 -1.99 -11.28
CA ASP A 61 -12.19 -0.55 -11.41
C ASP A 61 -12.92 -0.08 -10.15
N ILE A 62 -12.26 0.77 -9.37
CA ILE A 62 -12.81 1.38 -8.15
C ILE A 62 -13.20 2.86 -8.33
N SER A 63 -13.23 3.34 -9.54
CA SER A 63 -13.50 4.76 -9.88
C SER A 63 -14.74 5.31 -9.19
N ARG A 64 -15.81 4.51 -9.11
CA ARG A 64 -17.10 4.94 -8.53
C ARG A 64 -17.05 5.34 -7.06
N THR A 65 -16.10 4.77 -6.31
CA THR A 65 -15.96 5.02 -4.86
C THR A 65 -15.01 6.17 -4.55
N PHE A 66 -14.33 6.71 -5.58
CA PHE A 66 -13.35 7.79 -5.44
C PHE A 66 -13.55 8.92 -6.46
N PRO A 67 -14.78 9.49 -6.58
CA PRO A 67 -15.06 10.56 -7.56
C PRO A 67 -14.20 11.81 -7.31
N ASP A 68 -13.91 12.13 -6.06
CA ASP A 68 -13.04 13.22 -5.64
C ASP A 68 -11.58 13.07 -6.14
N VAL A 69 -11.10 11.85 -6.22
CA VAL A 69 -9.77 11.55 -6.80
C VAL A 69 -9.82 11.60 -8.32
N LEU A 70 -10.90 11.08 -8.94
CA LEU A 70 -11.06 11.14 -10.40
C LEU A 70 -11.08 12.58 -10.92
N GLU A 71 -11.73 13.49 -10.20
CA GLU A 71 -11.76 14.91 -10.56
C GLU A 71 -10.35 15.52 -10.60
N ALA A 72 -9.45 15.04 -9.74
CA ALA A 72 -8.07 15.49 -9.65
C ALA A 72 -7.14 14.94 -10.75
N LEU A 73 -7.59 13.95 -11.55
CA LEU A 73 -6.79 13.40 -12.65
C LEU A 73 -6.82 14.35 -13.87
N GLU A 74 -6.25 15.55 -13.72
CA GLU A 74 -6.17 16.56 -14.77
C GLU A 74 -4.84 16.48 -15.53
N PHE A 75 -4.52 15.30 -16.06
CA PHE A 75 -3.32 15.02 -16.83
C PHE A 75 -3.63 14.04 -17.97
N ASP A 76 -2.70 13.81 -18.87
CA ASP A 76 -2.77 12.77 -19.89
C ASP A 76 -1.66 11.75 -19.62
N GLY A 77 -2.05 10.54 -19.21
CA GLY A 77 -1.12 9.47 -18.86
C GLY A 77 -1.62 8.57 -17.73
N ALA A 78 -0.66 7.85 -17.13
CA ALA A 78 -0.91 6.91 -16.03
C ALA A 78 0.18 6.97 -14.96
N ILE A 79 -0.24 6.98 -13.70
CA ILE A 79 0.64 6.90 -12.53
C ILE A 79 0.33 5.67 -11.70
N ASP A 80 1.35 5.12 -11.06
CA ASP A 80 1.23 4.10 -10.02
C ASP A 80 1.43 4.77 -8.66
N GLY A 81 0.53 4.53 -7.72
CA GLY A 81 0.55 5.20 -6.43
C GLY A 81 -0.23 4.45 -5.37
N GLU A 82 -0.13 4.93 -4.14
CA GLU A 82 -0.92 4.44 -3.02
C GLU A 82 -2.11 5.37 -2.80
N LEU A 83 -3.32 4.83 -2.85
CA LEU A 83 -4.56 5.52 -2.49
C LEU A 83 -4.69 5.50 -0.96
N LEU A 84 -4.85 6.68 -0.38
CA LEU A 84 -4.80 6.94 1.04
C LEU A 84 -5.94 7.89 1.42
N VAL A 85 -6.29 7.96 2.70
CA VAL A 85 -7.10 9.04 3.25
C VAL A 85 -6.18 10.08 3.87
N MET A 86 -6.37 11.35 3.51
CA MET A 86 -5.59 12.46 4.07
C MET A 86 -6.54 13.48 4.70
N ARG A 87 -6.33 13.78 5.99
CA ARG A 87 -7.07 14.83 6.72
C ARG A 87 -6.10 15.88 7.20
N ASP A 88 -6.40 17.14 6.93
CA ASP A 88 -5.61 18.29 7.42
C ASP A 88 -4.12 18.18 7.10
N GLY A 89 -3.77 17.57 5.97
CA GLY A 89 -2.41 17.36 5.51
C GLY A 89 -1.67 16.18 6.14
N ALA A 90 -2.33 15.37 6.97
CA ALA A 90 -1.76 14.16 7.57
C ALA A 90 -2.45 12.89 7.05
N LEU A 91 -1.70 11.80 6.96
CA LEU A 91 -2.25 10.50 6.62
C LEU A 91 -3.15 9.97 7.74
N ALA A 92 -4.30 9.44 7.37
CA ALA A 92 -5.18 8.70 8.24
C ALA A 92 -4.89 7.17 8.15
N SER A 93 -5.47 6.41 9.07
CA SER A 93 -5.30 4.96 9.11
C SER A 93 -5.91 4.25 7.90
N PHE A 94 -5.44 3.04 7.59
CA PHE A 94 -6.06 2.18 6.59
C PHE A 94 -7.54 1.87 6.91
N ALA A 95 -7.92 1.81 8.19
CA ALA A 95 -9.31 1.63 8.62
C ALA A 95 -10.23 2.76 8.14
N ASP A 96 -9.71 3.99 8.05
CA ASP A 96 -10.43 5.13 7.48
C ASP A 96 -10.65 4.95 5.96
N LEU A 97 -9.66 4.47 5.24
CA LEU A 97 -9.79 4.17 3.81
C LEU A 97 -10.81 3.07 3.57
N GLN A 98 -10.86 2.05 4.43
CA GLN A 98 -11.82 0.95 4.35
C GLN A 98 -13.28 1.44 4.42
N GLN A 99 -13.55 2.60 5.05
CA GLN A 99 -14.91 3.17 5.09
C GLN A 99 -15.43 3.52 3.69
N ARG A 100 -14.54 3.74 2.73
CA ARG A 100 -14.89 4.06 1.34
C ARG A 100 -14.94 2.83 0.44
N LEU A 101 -14.28 1.75 0.82
CA LEU A 101 -14.24 0.53 0.03
C LEU A 101 -15.57 -0.20 -0.01
N ASN A 102 -15.81 -0.92 -1.11
CA ASN A 102 -17.00 -1.77 -1.29
C ASN A 102 -18.35 -1.01 -1.19
N ARG A 103 -18.33 0.32 -1.33
CA ARG A 103 -19.55 1.13 -1.37
C ARG A 103 -20.14 1.15 -2.78
N LYS A 104 -21.45 0.99 -2.88
CA LYS A 104 -22.17 1.15 -4.17
C LYS A 104 -22.27 2.60 -4.60
N SER A 105 -22.28 3.51 -3.61
CA SER A 105 -22.29 4.96 -3.79
C SER A 105 -21.60 5.65 -2.63
N VAL A 106 -21.07 6.83 -2.88
CA VAL A 106 -20.46 7.71 -1.87
C VAL A 106 -21.23 9.03 -1.84
N ASP A 107 -21.58 9.48 -0.65
CA ASP A 107 -22.24 10.76 -0.41
C ASP A 107 -21.24 11.85 -0.01
N ALA A 108 -21.70 13.10 0.00
CA ALA A 108 -20.86 14.25 0.34
C ALA A 108 -20.26 14.13 1.76
N LYS A 109 -21.00 13.55 2.72
CA LYS A 109 -20.54 13.37 4.10
C LYS A 109 -19.38 12.37 4.16
N LEU A 110 -19.48 11.26 3.42
CA LEU A 110 -18.43 10.25 3.35
C LEU A 110 -17.17 10.81 2.69
N LEU A 111 -17.33 11.59 1.59
CA LEU A 111 -16.20 12.25 0.92
C LEU A 111 -15.49 13.26 1.84
N MET A 112 -16.26 14.02 2.62
CA MET A 112 -15.71 15.00 3.55
C MET A 112 -15.01 14.35 4.75
N ASN A 113 -15.59 13.28 5.29
CA ASN A 113 -15.01 12.60 6.47
C ASN A 113 -13.78 11.76 6.13
N PHE A 114 -13.72 11.24 4.91
CA PHE A 114 -12.64 10.36 4.45
C PHE A 114 -12.10 10.85 3.09
N PRO A 115 -11.54 12.07 3.03
CA PRO A 115 -10.99 12.62 1.78
C PRO A 115 -9.84 11.77 1.29
N ALA A 116 -9.93 11.28 0.05
CA ALA A 116 -8.92 10.41 -0.53
C ALA A 116 -7.90 11.20 -1.36
N ALA A 117 -6.67 10.71 -1.38
CA ALA A 117 -5.57 11.24 -2.18
C ALA A 117 -4.68 10.09 -2.68
N ILE A 118 -3.89 10.34 -3.69
CA ILE A 118 -2.90 9.40 -4.23
C ILE A 118 -1.51 9.91 -3.90
N ARG A 119 -0.69 9.07 -3.28
CA ARG A 119 0.74 9.28 -3.14
C ARG A 119 1.47 8.53 -4.25
N ALA A 120 1.87 9.27 -5.30
CA ALA A 120 2.46 8.71 -6.50
C ALA A 120 3.91 8.29 -6.28
N TYR A 121 4.28 7.13 -6.80
CA TYR A 121 5.65 6.60 -6.69
C TYR A 121 6.21 6.05 -8.00
N ASP A 122 5.43 5.97 -9.07
CA ASP A 122 5.94 5.65 -10.42
C ASP A 122 5.09 6.31 -11.51
N LEU A 123 5.72 6.61 -12.65
CA LEU A 123 5.09 7.14 -13.85
C LEU A 123 5.09 6.06 -14.93
N LEU A 124 3.91 5.69 -15.40
CA LEU A 124 3.76 4.59 -16.36
C LEU A 124 3.58 5.05 -17.79
N SER A 125 2.90 6.19 -17.97
CA SER A 125 2.78 6.86 -19.26
C SER A 125 2.58 8.37 -19.09
N GLU A 126 3.00 9.16 -20.06
CA GLU A 126 2.82 10.61 -20.14
C GLU A 126 2.63 11.05 -21.58
N ALA A 127 1.52 11.76 -21.86
CA ALA A 127 1.23 12.31 -23.18
C ALA A 127 1.36 11.29 -24.34
N GLY A 128 0.91 10.05 -24.10
CA GLY A 128 0.95 8.95 -25.06
C GLY A 128 2.31 8.24 -25.16
N GLU A 129 3.33 8.66 -24.40
CA GLU A 129 4.61 7.96 -24.28
C GLU A 129 4.55 6.91 -23.17
N ASP A 130 4.91 5.66 -23.46
CA ASP A 130 5.09 4.60 -22.47
C ASP A 130 6.44 4.77 -21.77
N THR A 131 6.43 5.16 -20.49
CA THR A 131 7.63 5.38 -19.70
C THR A 131 8.14 4.12 -19.01
N ARG A 132 7.38 3.02 -18.99
CA ARG A 132 7.74 1.76 -18.31
C ARG A 132 9.05 1.15 -18.82
N VAL A 133 9.40 1.42 -20.07
CA VAL A 133 10.66 0.95 -20.69
C VAL A 133 11.89 1.71 -20.22
N LEU A 134 11.71 2.83 -19.52
CA LEU A 134 12.80 3.65 -19.00
C LEU A 134 13.28 3.10 -17.64
N PRO A 135 14.55 3.34 -17.27
CA PRO A 135 15.06 3.09 -15.93
C PRO A 135 14.23 3.82 -14.84
N PHE A 136 14.12 3.22 -13.65
CA PHE A 136 13.38 3.82 -12.54
C PHE A 136 13.85 5.25 -12.22
N GLY A 137 15.16 5.49 -12.25
CA GLY A 137 15.72 6.83 -12.00
C GLY A 137 15.19 7.88 -12.98
N GLU A 138 15.04 7.55 -14.26
CA GLU A 138 14.47 8.46 -15.26
C GLU A 138 12.97 8.65 -15.06
N ARG A 139 12.23 7.56 -14.79
CA ARG A 139 10.79 7.65 -14.47
C ARG A 139 10.56 8.51 -13.25
N ARG A 140 11.43 8.40 -12.23
CA ARG A 140 11.34 9.20 -11.00
C ARG A 140 11.50 10.69 -11.27
N VAL A 141 12.50 11.09 -12.03
CA VAL A 141 12.71 12.49 -12.42
C VAL A 141 11.50 13.03 -13.18
N ARG A 142 10.96 12.24 -14.12
CA ARG A 142 9.75 12.61 -14.85
C ARG A 142 8.54 12.70 -13.95
N LEU A 143 8.36 11.76 -13.01
CA LEU A 143 7.26 11.77 -12.04
C LEU A 143 7.28 13.04 -11.16
N GLU A 144 8.46 13.46 -10.70
CA GLU A 144 8.63 14.68 -9.91
C GLU A 144 8.19 15.91 -10.70
N ALA A 145 8.64 16.03 -11.93
CA ALA A 145 8.21 17.10 -12.83
C ALA A 145 6.72 17.02 -13.16
N PHE A 146 6.21 15.81 -13.35
CA PHE A 146 4.79 15.53 -13.64
C PHE A 146 3.89 15.96 -12.47
N VAL A 147 4.14 15.49 -11.27
CA VAL A 147 3.36 15.84 -10.08
C VAL A 147 3.49 17.32 -9.75
N GLY A 148 4.69 17.90 -9.91
CA GLY A 148 4.92 19.33 -9.70
C GLY A 148 4.11 20.27 -10.59
N ARG A 149 3.61 19.80 -11.73
CA ARG A 149 2.72 20.57 -12.62
C ARG A 149 1.25 20.47 -12.26
N LEU A 150 0.85 19.47 -11.47
CA LEU A 150 -0.54 19.26 -11.09
C LEU A 150 -1.00 20.34 -10.11
N LYS A 151 -2.18 20.89 -10.39
CA LYS A 151 -2.79 21.94 -9.56
C LYS A 151 -3.82 21.34 -8.59
N THR A 152 -3.47 20.23 -7.96
CA THR A 152 -4.36 19.53 -7.04
C THR A 152 -3.64 19.15 -5.75
N GLY A 153 -4.35 19.24 -4.63
CA GLY A 153 -3.84 18.71 -3.35
C GLY A 153 -4.17 17.23 -3.13
N ARG A 154 -4.71 16.53 -4.14
CA ARG A 154 -5.10 15.12 -4.03
C ARG A 154 -4.11 14.14 -4.64
N ILE A 155 -3.05 14.66 -5.23
CA ILE A 155 -1.95 13.86 -5.76
C ILE A 155 -0.67 14.48 -5.24
N ASP A 156 0.04 13.73 -4.42
CA ASP A 156 1.36 14.09 -3.92
C ASP A 156 2.41 13.05 -4.35
N LEU A 157 3.66 13.34 -4.04
CA LEU A 157 4.79 12.51 -4.39
C LEU A 157 5.25 11.71 -3.17
N SER A 158 5.44 10.40 -3.33
CA SER A 158 6.10 9.58 -2.31
C SER A 158 7.53 10.08 -2.11
N PRO A 159 7.92 10.50 -0.89
CA PRO A 159 9.24 11.06 -0.66
C PRO A 159 10.31 9.97 -0.69
N MET A 160 11.42 10.27 -1.40
CA MET A 160 12.60 9.43 -1.36
C MET A 160 13.32 9.57 -0.04
N GLN A 161 13.83 8.46 0.49
CA GLN A 161 14.59 8.44 1.73
C GLN A 161 16.10 8.40 1.38
N PRO A 162 16.88 9.41 1.80
CA PRO A 162 18.32 9.39 1.58
C PRO A 162 18.98 8.35 2.50
N PHE A 163 19.92 7.58 1.96
CA PHE A 163 20.74 6.64 2.70
C PHE A 163 22.05 6.38 1.97
N THR A 164 23.02 5.83 2.66
CA THR A 164 24.34 5.47 2.12
C THR A 164 24.64 4.00 2.34
N THR A 165 24.16 3.45 3.45
CA THR A 165 24.40 2.07 3.85
C THR A 165 23.10 1.34 4.15
N TRP A 166 23.14 0.02 4.15
CA TRP A 166 21.98 -0.78 4.59
C TRP A 166 21.65 -0.57 6.07
N ALA A 167 22.62 -0.16 6.89
CA ALA A 167 22.39 0.19 8.29
C ALA A 167 21.50 1.43 8.42
N ASP A 168 21.70 2.45 7.57
CA ASP A 168 20.85 3.66 7.54
C ASP A 168 19.39 3.30 7.21
N VAL A 169 19.21 2.38 6.24
CA VAL A 169 17.85 1.92 5.85
C VAL A 169 17.21 1.11 6.97
N ALA A 170 17.99 0.28 7.68
CA ALA A 170 17.52 -0.49 8.83
C ALA A 170 17.08 0.42 9.98
N GLU A 171 17.83 1.49 10.26
CA GLU A 171 17.49 2.50 11.26
C GLU A 171 16.17 3.20 10.89
N LEU A 172 16.05 3.70 9.66
CA LEU A 172 14.80 4.30 9.16
C LEU A 172 13.59 3.35 9.32
N ARG A 173 13.76 2.05 9.02
CA ARG A 173 12.70 1.04 9.19
C ARG A 173 12.31 0.86 10.64
N GLY A 174 13.30 0.79 11.54
CA GLY A 174 13.13 0.53 12.97
C GLY A 174 12.57 1.71 13.74
N ASP A 175 13.07 2.93 13.45
CA ASP A 175 12.69 4.17 14.11
C ASP A 175 12.37 5.27 13.08
N PRO A 176 11.18 5.21 12.46
CA PRO A 176 10.79 6.20 11.46
C PRO A 176 10.57 7.57 12.08
N PRO A 177 10.89 8.65 11.34
CA PRO A 177 10.67 10.02 11.80
C PRO A 177 9.17 10.28 12.10
N PRO A 178 8.87 11.24 12.99
CA PRO A 178 7.49 11.63 13.28
C PRO A 178 6.70 12.03 12.04
N GLY A 179 5.40 11.74 12.05
CA GLY A 179 4.47 12.05 10.97
C GLY A 179 4.06 10.81 10.17
N ASP A 180 3.81 10.99 8.88
CA ASP A 180 3.28 9.95 7.98
C ASP A 180 4.13 8.67 7.96
N ALA A 181 5.44 8.80 8.12
CA ALA A 181 6.36 7.67 8.14
C ALA A 181 6.06 6.64 9.25
N GLN A 182 5.49 7.07 10.38
CA GLN A 182 5.19 6.20 11.50
C GLN A 182 4.10 5.16 11.19
N ILE A 183 3.18 5.50 10.29
CA ILE A 183 2.10 4.61 9.87
C ILE A 183 2.43 3.79 8.61
N ALA A 184 3.59 4.01 8.01
CA ALA A 184 4.03 3.18 6.89
C ALA A 184 4.34 1.74 7.35
N GLU A 185 4.08 0.74 6.50
CA GLU A 185 4.33 -0.68 6.80
C GLU A 185 5.81 -1.08 6.78
N GLY A 186 6.70 -0.18 6.37
CA GLY A 186 8.12 -0.42 6.18
C GLY A 186 8.69 0.38 5.00
N LEU A 187 9.61 -0.20 4.28
CA LEU A 187 10.30 0.42 3.14
C LEU A 187 10.13 -0.38 1.86
N MET A 188 10.20 0.33 0.74
CA MET A 188 10.36 -0.20 -0.60
C MET A 188 11.76 0.16 -1.08
N LEU A 189 12.51 -0.82 -1.57
CA LEU A 189 13.78 -0.62 -2.25
C LEU A 189 13.58 -0.86 -3.74
N LYS A 190 13.98 0.11 -4.56
CA LYS A 190 13.82 0.05 -6.02
C LYS A 190 15.16 0.30 -6.67
N ARG A 191 15.55 -0.59 -7.54
CA ARG A 191 16.82 -0.47 -8.27
C ARG A 191 16.73 0.65 -9.29
N TRP A 192 17.72 1.55 -9.29
CA TRP A 192 17.73 2.75 -10.11
C TRP A 192 17.64 2.50 -11.61
N ASP A 193 18.27 1.43 -12.09
CA ASP A 193 18.33 1.04 -13.52
C ASP A 193 17.16 0.13 -13.94
N SER A 194 16.23 -0.20 -13.04
CA SER A 194 15.14 -1.13 -13.33
C SER A 194 14.07 -0.52 -14.24
N ILE A 195 13.70 -1.25 -15.29
CA ILE A 195 12.47 -0.97 -16.05
C ILE A 195 11.25 -1.42 -15.25
N TYR A 196 10.07 -0.94 -15.62
CA TYR A 196 8.81 -1.39 -15.01
C TYR A 196 8.32 -2.66 -15.72
N GLU A 197 8.54 -3.80 -15.10
CA GLU A 197 8.22 -5.11 -15.65
C GLU A 197 7.03 -5.75 -14.91
N ALA A 198 6.02 -6.18 -15.66
CA ALA A 198 4.83 -6.82 -15.08
C ALA A 198 5.16 -8.10 -14.32
N GLY A 199 4.44 -8.34 -13.22
CA GLY A 199 4.65 -9.51 -12.39
C GLY A 199 5.64 -9.29 -11.25
N ARG A 200 6.43 -10.30 -10.91
CA ARG A 200 7.40 -10.23 -9.80
C ARG A 200 8.80 -10.60 -10.27
N PRO A 201 9.48 -9.69 -10.99
CA PRO A 201 10.86 -9.91 -11.39
C PRO A 201 11.77 -10.03 -10.15
N LYS A 202 12.86 -10.82 -10.29
CA LYS A 202 13.80 -11.02 -9.19
C LYS A 202 14.87 -9.92 -9.22
N GLY A 203 15.04 -9.23 -8.09
CA GLY A 203 16.11 -8.27 -7.85
C GLY A 203 15.76 -6.78 -8.04
N PRO A 204 14.86 -6.37 -8.98
CA PRO A 204 14.61 -4.94 -9.17
C PRO A 204 13.96 -4.24 -7.97
N TRP A 205 12.95 -4.86 -7.37
CA TRP A 205 12.17 -4.26 -6.28
C TRP A 205 12.04 -5.19 -5.10
N PHE A 206 12.33 -4.63 -3.89
CA PHE A 206 12.14 -5.31 -2.63
C PHE A 206 11.18 -4.53 -1.73
N LYS A 207 10.40 -5.25 -0.94
CA LYS A 207 9.62 -4.73 0.18
C LYS A 207 10.24 -5.24 1.48
N TRP A 208 10.53 -4.32 2.36
CA TRP A 208 11.09 -4.62 3.68
C TRP A 208 10.12 -4.10 4.73
N LYS A 209 9.19 -4.97 5.11
CA LYS A 209 8.18 -4.64 6.11
C LYS A 209 8.81 -4.51 7.49
N ARG A 210 8.20 -3.68 8.34
CA ARG A 210 8.51 -3.69 9.77
C ARG A 210 8.16 -5.03 10.37
N ASP A 211 8.85 -5.36 11.45
CA ASP A 211 8.49 -6.55 12.21
C ASP A 211 7.10 -6.37 12.81
N PRO A 212 6.28 -7.42 12.82
CA PRO A 212 4.97 -7.34 13.44
C PRO A 212 5.12 -7.05 14.94
N PHE A 213 4.23 -6.20 15.45
CA PHE A 213 4.16 -6.01 16.89
C PHE A 213 3.79 -7.33 17.56
N LEU A 214 4.57 -7.73 18.56
CA LEU A 214 4.24 -8.85 19.43
C LEU A 214 3.48 -8.31 20.64
N ILE A 215 2.33 -8.87 20.90
CA ILE A 215 1.52 -8.57 22.08
C ILE A 215 1.18 -9.85 22.82
N ASP A 216 1.23 -9.81 24.13
CA ASP A 216 0.66 -10.85 24.96
C ASP A 216 -0.85 -10.69 24.99
N ALA A 217 -1.56 -11.68 24.47
CA ALA A 217 -3.00 -11.63 24.37
C ALA A 217 -3.65 -12.81 25.08
N VAL A 218 -4.81 -12.56 25.69
CA VAL A 218 -5.62 -13.57 26.36
C VAL A 218 -6.62 -14.16 25.36
N LEU A 219 -6.70 -15.48 25.28
CA LEU A 219 -7.76 -16.15 24.52
C LEU A 219 -9.10 -15.92 25.22
N MET A 220 -10.02 -15.21 24.56
CA MET A 220 -11.34 -14.88 25.10
C MET A 220 -12.42 -15.89 24.69
N TYR A 221 -12.46 -16.20 23.39
CA TYR A 221 -13.48 -17.06 22.80
C TYR A 221 -12.86 -17.96 21.74
N ALA A 222 -13.38 -19.18 21.67
CA ALA A 222 -13.14 -20.08 20.55
C ALA A 222 -14.48 -20.33 19.84
N GLN A 223 -14.54 -20.12 18.54
CA GLN A 223 -15.73 -20.35 17.72
C GLN A 223 -15.53 -21.58 16.84
N ARG A 224 -16.56 -22.37 16.70
CA ARG A 224 -16.55 -23.52 15.78
C ARG A 224 -16.62 -23.04 14.33
N GLY A 225 -15.93 -23.74 13.46
CA GLY A 225 -15.99 -23.52 12.03
C GLY A 225 -17.37 -23.78 11.45
N HIS A 226 -17.57 -23.42 10.19
CA HIS A 226 -18.83 -23.63 9.46
C HIS A 226 -18.74 -24.83 8.51
N GLY A 227 -19.87 -25.46 8.23
CA GLY A 227 -19.96 -26.56 7.27
C GLY A 227 -19.14 -27.79 7.71
N LYS A 228 -18.25 -28.30 6.87
CA LYS A 228 -17.41 -29.47 7.18
C LYS A 228 -16.49 -29.31 8.39
N ARG A 229 -16.23 -28.07 8.83
CA ARG A 229 -15.39 -27.74 10.00
C ARG A 229 -16.18 -27.44 11.25
N SER A 230 -17.48 -27.71 11.28
CA SER A 230 -18.35 -27.44 12.45
C SER A 230 -17.97 -28.21 13.72
N SER A 231 -17.20 -29.29 13.60
CA SER A 231 -16.69 -30.08 14.74
C SER A 231 -15.35 -29.55 15.30
N PHE A 232 -14.73 -28.57 14.66
CA PHE A 232 -13.43 -28.01 15.07
C PHE A 232 -13.58 -26.53 15.42
N TYR A 233 -12.78 -26.07 16.36
CA TYR A 233 -12.63 -24.64 16.62
C TYR A 233 -11.65 -24.05 15.60
N SER A 234 -12.08 -23.08 14.81
CA SER A 234 -11.27 -22.45 13.74
C SER A 234 -10.99 -20.98 13.97
N ASP A 235 -11.77 -20.35 14.84
CA ASP A 235 -11.70 -18.92 15.11
C ASP A 235 -11.48 -18.67 16.60
N TYR A 236 -10.44 -17.91 16.90
CA TYR A 236 -10.06 -17.57 18.27
C TYR A 236 -10.05 -16.05 18.42
N THR A 237 -10.93 -15.52 19.27
CA THR A 237 -10.91 -14.11 19.63
C THR A 237 -9.92 -13.90 20.76
N VAL A 238 -8.99 -12.97 20.56
CA VAL A 238 -7.97 -12.60 21.54
C VAL A 238 -8.17 -11.18 22.03
N GLY A 239 -7.85 -10.94 23.29
CA GLY A 239 -7.98 -9.64 23.93
C GLY A 239 -6.75 -9.27 24.75
N VAL A 240 -6.61 -7.98 25.03
CA VAL A 240 -5.57 -7.44 25.92
C VAL A 240 -6.21 -6.76 27.12
N TRP A 241 -5.48 -6.75 28.23
CA TRP A 241 -5.91 -6.01 29.41
C TRP A 241 -5.72 -4.50 29.18
N THR A 242 -6.80 -3.75 29.30
CA THR A 242 -6.80 -2.28 29.21
C THR A 242 -7.29 -1.70 30.54
N GLU A 243 -6.94 -0.45 30.83
CA GLU A 243 -7.51 0.30 31.93
C GLU A 243 -8.70 1.13 31.42
N ALA A 244 -9.84 1.01 32.10
CA ALA A 244 -10.98 1.89 31.89
C ALA A 244 -10.74 3.25 32.57
N VAL A 245 -11.59 4.25 32.23
CA VAL A 245 -11.47 5.62 32.75
C VAL A 245 -11.57 5.69 34.28
N ASP A 246 -12.22 4.72 34.90
CA ASP A 246 -12.37 4.57 36.36
C ASP A 246 -11.23 3.80 37.03
N GLY A 247 -10.19 3.42 36.27
CA GLY A 247 -9.05 2.62 36.73
C GLY A 247 -9.31 1.12 36.82
N ALA A 248 -10.52 0.64 36.45
CA ALA A 248 -10.81 -0.78 36.38
C ALA A 248 -10.09 -1.46 35.21
N ARG A 249 -9.52 -2.66 35.45
CA ARG A 249 -8.94 -3.47 34.37
C ARG A 249 -10.03 -4.20 33.61
N MET A 250 -10.03 -4.05 32.30
CA MET A 250 -10.99 -4.68 31.41
C MET A 250 -10.26 -5.45 30.31
N LEU A 251 -10.75 -6.65 29.99
CA LEU A 251 -10.23 -7.42 28.88
C LEU A 251 -10.93 -6.98 27.58
N THR A 252 -10.20 -6.28 26.73
CA THR A 252 -10.72 -5.69 25.48
C THR A 252 -10.35 -6.56 24.30
N PRO A 253 -11.32 -7.00 23.46
CA PRO A 253 -11.03 -7.75 22.26
C PRO A 253 -10.21 -6.91 21.27
N VAL A 254 -9.11 -7.45 20.74
CA VAL A 254 -8.22 -6.74 19.80
C VAL A 254 -8.14 -7.41 18.43
N GLY A 255 -8.54 -8.68 18.32
CA GLY A 255 -8.47 -9.38 17.04
C GLY A 255 -8.95 -10.81 17.09
N LYS A 256 -8.96 -11.42 15.91
CA LYS A 256 -9.22 -12.85 15.74
C LYS A 256 -8.01 -13.53 15.12
N ALA A 257 -7.62 -14.66 15.70
CA ALA A 257 -6.64 -15.56 15.10
C ALA A 257 -7.38 -16.68 14.37
N TYR A 258 -7.03 -16.89 13.11
CA TYR A 258 -7.51 -17.98 12.27
C TYR A 258 -6.37 -18.95 12.05
N PHE A 259 -6.60 -20.23 12.27
CA PHE A 259 -5.60 -21.22 11.93
C PHE A 259 -5.67 -21.57 10.44
N GLY A 260 -4.53 -21.47 9.78
CA GLY A 260 -4.34 -21.97 8.40
C GLY A 260 -4.15 -23.49 8.33
N PHE A 261 -4.55 -24.24 9.35
CA PHE A 261 -4.40 -25.69 9.37
C PHE A 261 -5.30 -26.37 8.36
N THR A 262 -4.77 -27.41 7.71
CA THR A 262 -5.54 -28.35 6.92
C THR A 262 -6.47 -29.19 7.80
N ASP A 263 -7.51 -29.80 7.21
CA ASP A 263 -8.44 -30.64 7.95
C ASP A 263 -7.77 -31.88 8.59
N GLU A 264 -6.58 -32.26 8.12
CA GLU A 264 -5.77 -33.37 8.67
C GLU A 264 -4.98 -32.92 9.91
N GLU A 265 -4.40 -31.71 9.88
CA GLU A 265 -3.69 -31.11 11.02
C GLU A 265 -4.64 -30.78 12.18
N LEU A 266 -5.91 -30.47 11.90
CA LEU A 266 -6.93 -30.22 12.92
C LEU A 266 -7.42 -31.50 13.64
N LYS A 267 -7.06 -32.69 13.17
CA LYS A 267 -7.43 -33.98 13.78
C LYS A 267 -6.38 -34.51 14.74
N GLN A 268 -5.20 -33.93 14.77
CA GLN A 268 -4.12 -34.22 15.71
C GLN A 268 -4.29 -33.43 17.00
#